data_ef6caa295c4cd32f2a28aa69cd5b2a2d
#
_entry.id   ef6caa295c4cd32f2a28aa69cd5b2a2d
#
_cell.length_a   1.000
_cell.length_b   1.000
_cell.length_c   1.000
_cell.angle_alpha   90.00
_cell.angle_beta   90.00
_cell.angle_gamma   90.00
#
_symmetry.space_group_name_H-M   'P 1'
#
loop_
_entity.id
_entity.type
_entity.pdbx_description
1 polymer ?
#
loop_
_entity_poly.entity_id
_entity_poly.type
_entity_poly.pdbx_seq_one_letter_code
_entity_poly.pdbx_strand_id
1 'polypeptide(L)'
;MYKILKAEELAANIYLMDVEAPRVAEYCLPGQFVIVKMDEKGERIPLTICDYNREKGIVTIVFQTVGASTQKMAALKAGDSFRDFTGPLGVPSELVEKENFEKVKNEKILFVAGGVGTAPVYPQVKWLHEHGIEADVIICAKTKDLIILEDDMRKVGNVTIATDDGSYGLKGMGTDAIKELVNNQGKKYDRCVVIGPMIMMKFTALLTKELGIPTIVSLNPIMVDGTGMCGACRVAVGDEIKFACVDGPEFDGHKVDFDQAMKRQQMYKTEEGRAMLKLKEGDTHHGGCGQCS
;
A
#
# COMPACT_ATOMS: atom_id res chain seq x y z
N MET A 1 -8.96 12.34 19.07
CA MET A 1 -9.55 12.21 17.72
C MET A 1 -8.64 12.90 16.72
N TYR A 2 -8.54 12.39 15.51
CA TYR A 2 -7.63 12.86 14.47
C TYR A 2 -8.46 13.46 13.35
N LYS A 3 -8.36 14.78 13.17
CA LYS A 3 -9.22 15.54 12.26
C LYS A 3 -8.81 15.30 10.80
N ILE A 4 -9.79 15.07 9.94
CA ILE A 4 -9.60 15.01 8.50
C ILE A 4 -9.62 16.45 7.95
N LEU A 5 -8.54 16.87 7.34
CA LEU A 5 -8.38 18.22 6.80
C LEU A 5 -8.78 18.29 5.32
N LYS A 6 -8.56 17.19 4.59
CA LYS A 6 -8.92 17.02 3.18
C LYS A 6 -9.45 15.61 2.98
N ALA A 7 -10.45 15.45 2.13
CA ALA A 7 -10.95 14.18 1.62
C ALA A 7 -11.28 14.36 0.15
N GLU A 8 -10.71 13.52 -0.71
CA GLU A 8 -10.80 13.62 -2.17
C GLU A 8 -10.86 12.24 -2.80
N GLU A 9 -11.69 12.06 -3.84
CA GLU A 9 -11.68 10.88 -4.67
C GLU A 9 -10.67 11.09 -5.81
N LEU A 10 -9.60 10.29 -5.84
CA LEU A 10 -8.56 10.36 -6.87
C LEU A 10 -8.94 9.61 -8.14
N ALA A 11 -9.63 8.49 -7.98
CA ALA A 11 -10.15 7.65 -9.06
C ALA A 11 -11.33 6.84 -8.51
N ALA A 12 -12.05 6.15 -9.37
CA ALA A 12 -13.20 5.34 -8.97
C ALA A 12 -12.86 4.40 -7.79
N ASN A 13 -13.49 4.64 -6.64
CA ASN A 13 -13.29 3.89 -5.40
C ASN A 13 -11.89 4.04 -4.75
N ILE A 14 -11.11 5.05 -5.11
CA ILE A 14 -9.80 5.35 -4.51
C ILE A 14 -9.84 6.77 -3.94
N TYR A 15 -9.58 6.88 -2.65
CA TYR A 15 -9.72 8.13 -1.88
C TYR A 15 -8.40 8.51 -1.22
N LEU A 16 -8.16 9.81 -1.16
CA LEU A 16 -7.06 10.43 -0.42
C LEU A 16 -7.63 11.21 0.76
N MET A 17 -6.99 11.10 1.91
CA MET A 17 -7.29 11.91 3.08
C MET A 17 -6.02 12.48 3.71
N ASP A 18 -6.04 13.79 3.99
CA ASP A 18 -5.06 14.45 4.83
C ASP A 18 -5.59 14.48 6.27
N VAL A 19 -4.80 13.97 7.18
CA VAL A 19 -5.18 13.80 8.59
C VAL A 19 -4.23 14.59 9.49
N GLU A 20 -4.79 15.35 10.42
CA GLU A 20 -4.02 16.05 11.44
C GLU A 20 -3.51 15.04 12.48
N ALA A 21 -2.24 14.69 12.38
CA ALA A 21 -1.57 13.69 13.20
C ALA A 21 -0.11 14.08 13.48
N PRO A 22 0.15 15.17 14.24
CA PRO A 22 1.47 15.78 14.35
C PRO A 22 2.55 14.82 14.85
N ARG A 23 2.24 13.96 15.82
CA ARG A 23 3.21 12.98 16.34
C ARG A 23 3.59 11.93 15.28
N VAL A 24 2.62 11.48 14.47
CA VAL A 24 2.91 10.54 13.38
C VAL A 24 3.73 11.23 12.30
N ALA A 25 3.33 12.45 11.89
CA ALA A 25 4.03 13.23 10.87
C ALA A 25 5.50 13.54 11.27
N GLU A 26 5.76 13.78 12.55
CA GLU A 26 7.10 14.08 13.06
C GLU A 26 8.07 12.90 12.90
N TYR A 27 7.60 11.68 13.19
CA TYR A 27 8.47 10.50 13.29
C TYR A 27 8.36 9.51 12.13
N CYS A 28 7.35 9.63 11.27
CA CYS A 28 7.19 8.68 10.19
C CYS A 28 8.27 8.80 9.11
N LEU A 29 8.56 7.66 8.51
CA LEU A 29 9.47 7.50 7.39
C LEU A 29 8.77 6.70 6.26
N PRO A 30 9.21 6.86 5.00
CA PRO A 30 8.68 6.07 3.89
C PRO A 30 8.73 4.56 4.15
N GLY A 31 7.73 3.83 3.69
CA GLY A 31 7.56 2.39 3.92
C GLY A 31 6.72 2.05 5.16
N GLN A 32 6.57 2.98 6.11
CA GLN A 32 5.76 2.78 7.30
C GLN A 32 4.25 3.00 7.05
N PHE A 33 3.44 2.51 7.97
CA PHE A 33 1.99 2.57 7.88
C PHE A 33 1.36 3.05 9.20
N VAL A 34 0.07 3.31 9.16
CA VAL A 34 -0.76 3.62 10.31
C VAL A 34 -1.92 2.62 10.41
N ILE A 35 -2.47 2.44 11.60
CA ILE A 35 -3.75 1.78 11.79
C ILE A 35 -4.79 2.82 12.12
N VAL A 36 -5.83 2.87 11.29
CA VAL A 36 -6.94 3.80 11.41
C VAL A 36 -8.16 3.10 12.00
N LYS A 37 -8.89 3.78 12.89
CA LYS A 37 -10.16 3.33 13.42
C LYS A 37 -11.15 4.48 13.40
N MET A 38 -12.32 4.30 12.81
CA MET A 38 -13.31 5.37 12.65
C MET A 38 -14.03 5.71 13.96
N ASP A 39 -14.52 4.69 14.68
CA ASP A 39 -15.33 4.82 15.89
C ASP A 39 -15.03 3.68 16.89
N GLU A 40 -15.77 3.62 18.01
CA GLU A 40 -15.56 2.60 19.04
C GLU A 40 -15.71 1.16 18.55
N LYS A 41 -16.60 0.92 17.62
CA LYS A 41 -16.93 -0.38 17.07
C LYS A 41 -16.26 -0.63 15.71
N GLY A 42 -15.56 0.38 15.17
CA GLY A 42 -14.89 0.34 13.89
C GLY A 42 -13.76 -0.68 13.85
N GLU A 43 -13.55 -1.27 12.68
CA GLU A 43 -12.41 -2.13 12.41
C GLU A 43 -11.12 -1.33 12.42
N ARG A 44 -10.02 -2.02 12.68
CA ARG A 44 -8.66 -1.49 12.61
C ARG A 44 -8.12 -1.72 11.20
N ILE A 45 -7.89 -0.64 10.46
CA ILE A 45 -7.52 -0.67 9.05
C ILE A 45 -6.07 -0.23 8.90
N PRO A 46 -5.14 -1.10 8.46
CA PRO A 46 -3.77 -0.72 8.17
C PRO A 46 -3.70 0.02 6.83
N LEU A 47 -3.10 1.19 6.82
CA LEU A 47 -2.92 2.02 5.64
C LEU A 47 -1.49 2.56 5.59
N THR A 48 -0.80 2.32 4.49
CA THR A 48 0.55 2.86 4.30
C THR A 48 0.48 4.38 4.18
N ILE A 49 1.46 5.05 4.78
CA ILE A 49 1.61 6.50 4.69
C ILE A 49 2.00 6.86 3.25
N CYS A 50 1.16 7.68 2.59
CA CYS A 50 1.38 8.14 1.22
C CYS A 50 2.27 9.38 1.18
N ASP A 51 2.06 10.30 2.10
CA ASP A 51 2.88 11.51 2.25
C ASP A 51 2.75 12.06 3.66
N TYR A 52 3.62 12.99 4.02
CA TYR A 52 3.56 13.67 5.30
C TYR A 52 4.16 15.07 5.23
N ASN A 53 3.65 15.96 6.08
CA ASN A 53 4.20 17.30 6.27
C ASN A 53 4.48 17.52 7.76
N ARG A 54 5.75 17.52 8.14
CA ARG A 54 6.19 17.66 9.54
C ARG A 54 5.84 19.02 10.13
N GLU A 55 5.99 20.09 9.35
CA GLU A 55 5.72 21.46 9.81
C GLU A 55 4.23 21.68 10.13
N LYS A 56 3.36 21.12 9.29
CA LYS A 56 1.91 21.23 9.44
C LYS A 56 1.30 20.10 10.31
N GLY A 57 2.08 19.08 10.66
CA GLY A 57 1.62 17.93 11.41
C GLY A 57 0.57 17.09 10.66
N ILE A 58 0.72 16.98 9.33
CA ILE A 58 -0.24 16.30 8.44
C ILE A 58 0.35 14.98 7.96
N VAL A 59 -0.49 13.94 7.95
CA VAL A 59 -0.22 12.65 7.30
C VAL A 59 -1.26 12.40 6.23
N THR A 60 -0.82 12.06 5.04
CA THR A 60 -1.68 11.70 3.91
C THR A 60 -1.79 10.19 3.79
N ILE A 61 -3.01 9.69 3.73
CA ILE A 61 -3.33 8.28 3.46
C ILE A 61 -4.15 8.16 2.19
N VAL A 62 -3.93 7.07 1.44
CA VAL A 62 -4.73 6.72 0.27
C VAL A 62 -5.24 5.30 0.44
N PHE A 63 -6.51 5.08 0.15
CA PHE A 63 -7.13 3.77 0.30
C PHE A 63 -8.17 3.51 -0.80
N GLN A 64 -8.41 2.22 -1.04
CA GLN A 64 -9.44 1.75 -1.95
C GLN A 64 -10.62 1.18 -1.17
N THR A 65 -11.84 1.42 -1.64
CA THR A 65 -13.05 0.85 -1.04
C THR A 65 -13.23 -0.60 -1.46
N VAL A 66 -12.73 -1.51 -0.64
CA VAL A 66 -12.80 -2.96 -0.90
C VAL A 66 -13.77 -3.70 0.02
N GLY A 67 -14.18 -3.10 1.14
CA GLY A 67 -15.05 -3.70 2.14
C GLY A 67 -15.94 -2.66 2.83
N ALA A 68 -16.81 -3.12 3.75
CA ALA A 68 -17.78 -2.29 4.44
C ALA A 68 -17.14 -1.11 5.20
N SER A 69 -16.01 -1.35 5.87
CA SER A 69 -15.31 -0.34 6.65
C SER A 69 -14.69 0.74 5.77
N THR A 70 -14.06 0.37 4.66
CA THR A 70 -13.49 1.35 3.72
C THR A 70 -14.57 2.12 2.96
N GLN A 71 -15.75 1.54 2.70
CA GLN A 71 -16.90 2.28 2.16
C GLN A 71 -17.42 3.32 3.15
N LYS A 72 -17.54 2.98 4.44
CA LYS A 72 -17.89 3.96 5.48
C LYS A 72 -16.83 5.05 5.60
N MET A 73 -15.57 4.69 5.50
CA MET A 73 -14.46 5.65 5.56
C MET A 73 -14.50 6.64 4.38
N ALA A 74 -14.83 6.17 3.18
CA ALA A 74 -14.98 7.02 1.99
C ALA A 74 -16.13 8.05 2.10
N ALA A 75 -17.09 7.83 2.98
CA ALA A 75 -18.16 8.78 3.25
C ALA A 75 -17.75 9.94 4.17
N LEU A 76 -16.61 9.84 4.86
CA LEU A 76 -16.08 10.89 5.70
C LEU A 76 -15.57 12.06 4.87
N LYS A 77 -15.71 13.27 5.40
CA LYS A 77 -15.35 14.53 4.74
C LYS A 77 -14.35 15.35 5.57
N ALA A 78 -13.81 16.37 4.97
CA ALA A 78 -13.06 17.39 5.70
C ALA A 78 -13.91 17.96 6.86
N GLY A 79 -13.35 17.96 8.05
CA GLY A 79 -14.02 18.33 9.30
C GLY A 79 -14.43 17.14 10.17
N ASP A 80 -14.63 15.96 9.58
CA ASP A 80 -14.81 14.71 10.34
C ASP A 80 -13.50 14.28 11.01
N SER A 81 -13.55 13.23 11.82
CA SER A 81 -12.38 12.76 12.55
C SER A 81 -12.35 11.23 12.64
N PHE A 82 -11.16 10.67 12.60
CA PHE A 82 -10.92 9.31 13.07
C PHE A 82 -10.81 9.29 14.59
N ARG A 83 -11.30 8.21 15.20
CA ARG A 83 -11.11 7.97 16.63
C ARG A 83 -9.64 7.68 16.94
N ASP A 84 -9.05 6.72 16.23
CA ASP A 84 -7.67 6.33 16.40
C ASP A 84 -6.92 6.44 15.07
N PHE A 85 -5.67 6.91 15.18
CA PHE A 85 -4.71 6.99 14.07
C PHE A 85 -3.34 6.62 14.65
N THR A 86 -3.11 5.30 14.76
CA THR A 86 -1.96 4.75 15.49
C THR A 86 -0.80 4.54 14.55
N GLY A 87 0.34 5.12 14.87
CA GLY A 87 1.57 5.02 14.08
C GLY A 87 2.64 6.01 14.53
N PRO A 88 3.78 6.08 13.79
CA PRO A 88 4.09 5.19 12.67
C PRO A 88 4.32 3.76 13.13
N LEU A 89 3.94 2.79 12.31
CA LEU A 89 4.10 1.36 12.53
C LEU A 89 4.91 0.72 11.41
N GLY A 90 5.47 -0.44 11.66
CA GLY A 90 6.34 -1.14 10.71
C GLY A 90 7.77 -0.58 10.69
N VAL A 91 8.64 -1.31 10.01
CA VAL A 91 10.02 -0.90 9.75
C VAL A 91 10.01 0.08 8.56
N PRO A 92 10.75 1.19 8.61
CA PRO A 92 10.96 2.03 7.44
C PRO A 92 11.55 1.25 6.27
N SER A 93 11.36 1.74 5.05
CA SER A 93 12.05 1.17 3.89
C SER A 93 13.56 1.23 4.08
N GLU A 94 14.26 0.14 3.76
CA GLU A 94 15.73 0.11 3.82
C GLU A 94 16.39 1.17 2.92
N LEU A 95 15.65 1.70 1.93
CA LEU A 95 16.13 2.76 1.04
C LEU A 95 16.35 4.08 1.76
N VAL A 96 15.62 4.33 2.87
CA VAL A 96 15.67 5.59 3.60
C VAL A 96 16.49 5.52 4.89
N GLU A 97 17.06 4.35 5.20
CA GLU A 97 17.92 4.16 6.34
C GLU A 97 19.29 4.81 6.11
N LYS A 98 19.76 5.54 7.11
CA LYS A 98 21.04 6.27 7.02
C LYS A 98 22.24 5.37 6.73
N GLU A 99 22.20 4.15 7.27
CA GLU A 99 23.27 3.17 7.11
C GLU A 99 23.38 2.66 5.67
N ASN A 100 22.26 2.63 4.94
CA ASN A 100 22.19 2.17 3.56
C ASN A 100 22.41 3.28 2.54
N PHE A 101 22.43 4.55 2.95
CA PHE A 101 22.39 5.71 2.05
C PHE A 101 23.50 5.72 1.00
N GLU A 102 24.75 5.47 1.39
CA GLU A 102 25.89 5.48 0.45
C GLU A 102 25.80 4.35 -0.59
N LYS A 103 25.16 3.24 -0.25
CA LYS A 103 24.89 2.15 -1.19
C LYS A 103 23.76 2.54 -2.12
N VAL A 104 22.62 2.98 -1.57
CA VAL A 104 21.40 3.36 -2.31
C VAL A 104 21.67 4.48 -3.30
N LYS A 105 22.54 5.44 -2.95
CA LYS A 105 22.93 6.56 -3.80
C LYS A 105 23.55 6.13 -5.15
N ASN A 106 24.17 4.98 -5.20
CA ASN A 106 24.83 4.46 -6.38
C ASN A 106 24.00 3.40 -7.12
N GLU A 107 22.83 3.04 -6.59
CA GLU A 107 21.95 2.03 -7.19
C GLU A 107 20.99 2.64 -8.22
N LYS A 108 20.73 1.89 -9.28
CA LYS A 108 19.64 2.14 -10.22
C LYS A 108 18.40 1.42 -9.74
N ILE A 109 17.42 2.17 -9.25
CA ILE A 109 16.25 1.63 -8.58
C ILE A 109 15.04 1.71 -9.50
N LEU A 110 14.34 0.59 -9.63
CA LEU A 110 13.05 0.49 -10.31
C LEU A 110 11.94 0.29 -9.28
N PHE A 111 10.93 1.13 -9.31
CA PHE A 111 9.67 0.92 -8.60
C PHE A 111 8.60 0.40 -9.53
N VAL A 112 7.79 -0.56 -9.05
CA VAL A 112 6.63 -1.08 -9.78
C VAL A 112 5.41 -0.95 -8.88
N ALA A 113 4.54 -0.03 -9.22
CA ALA A 113 3.37 0.38 -8.44
C ALA A 113 2.08 -0.11 -9.12
N GLY A 114 1.28 -0.92 -8.43
CA GLY A 114 0.01 -1.44 -8.97
C GLY A 114 -1.23 -0.83 -8.32
N GLY A 115 -2.01 -0.09 -9.09
CA GLY A 115 -3.24 0.55 -8.61
C GLY A 115 -3.00 1.46 -7.40
N VAL A 116 -3.70 1.19 -6.29
CA VAL A 116 -3.50 1.92 -5.02
C VAL A 116 -2.08 1.80 -4.46
N GLY A 117 -1.29 0.81 -4.89
CA GLY A 117 0.12 0.66 -4.54
C GLY A 117 1.01 1.81 -5.02
N THR A 118 0.52 2.70 -5.88
CA THR A 118 1.22 3.94 -6.24
C THR A 118 1.38 4.86 -5.03
N ALA A 119 0.42 4.87 -4.12
CA ALA A 119 0.45 5.71 -2.94
C ALA A 119 1.63 5.39 -1.99
N PRO A 120 1.89 4.14 -1.58
CA PRO A 120 3.05 3.81 -0.75
C PRO A 120 4.40 3.89 -1.48
N VAL A 121 4.43 3.86 -2.83
CA VAL A 121 5.65 4.11 -3.61
C VAL A 121 6.03 5.58 -3.58
N TYR A 122 5.07 6.49 -3.65
CA TYR A 122 5.30 7.92 -3.75
C TYR A 122 6.26 8.50 -2.68
N PRO A 123 6.09 8.27 -1.38
CA PRO A 123 6.98 8.82 -0.37
C PRO A 123 8.41 8.30 -0.46
N GLN A 124 8.61 7.06 -0.94
CA GLN A 124 9.94 6.50 -1.15
C GLN A 124 10.66 7.20 -2.30
N VAL A 125 9.99 7.33 -3.45
CA VAL A 125 10.55 8.01 -4.64
C VAL A 125 10.79 9.49 -4.33
N LYS A 126 9.86 10.16 -3.65
CA LYS A 126 10.01 11.55 -3.20
C LYS A 126 11.23 11.72 -2.30
N TRP A 127 11.42 10.84 -1.32
CA TRP A 127 12.58 10.87 -0.43
C TRP A 127 13.89 10.70 -1.22
N LEU A 128 13.95 9.75 -2.15
CA LEU A 128 15.12 9.55 -2.99
C LEU A 128 15.45 10.80 -3.81
N HIS A 129 14.45 11.40 -4.44
CA HIS A 129 14.59 12.64 -5.22
C HIS A 129 15.11 13.80 -4.38
N GLU A 130 14.55 13.99 -3.17
CA GLU A 130 15.01 15.02 -2.22
C GLU A 130 16.47 14.83 -1.78
N HIS A 131 16.99 13.60 -1.92
CA HIS A 131 18.40 13.26 -1.64
C HIS A 131 19.27 13.14 -2.90
N GLY A 132 18.76 13.59 -4.06
CA GLY A 132 19.50 13.63 -5.32
C GLY A 132 19.66 12.26 -6.00
N ILE A 133 18.78 11.31 -5.70
CA ILE A 133 18.74 9.95 -6.28
C ILE A 133 17.55 9.85 -7.22
N GLU A 134 17.82 9.57 -8.49
CA GLU A 134 16.77 9.36 -9.49
C GLU A 134 16.30 7.89 -9.48
N ALA A 135 15.00 7.69 -9.58
CA ALA A 135 14.39 6.37 -9.69
C ALA A 135 13.49 6.28 -10.93
N ASP A 136 13.45 5.10 -11.54
CA ASP A 136 12.46 4.77 -12.55
C ASP A 136 11.23 4.18 -11.86
N VAL A 137 10.04 4.58 -12.29
CA VAL A 137 8.76 4.16 -11.72
C VAL A 137 7.84 3.66 -12.82
N ILE A 138 7.38 2.42 -12.69
CA ILE A 138 6.28 1.88 -13.50
C ILE A 138 5.01 2.01 -12.69
N ILE A 139 4.03 2.78 -13.17
CA ILE A 139 2.68 2.83 -12.60
C ILE A 139 1.78 1.95 -13.47
N CYS A 140 1.18 0.92 -12.86
CA CYS A 140 0.32 -0.04 -13.53
C CYS A 140 -1.13 0.09 -13.05
N ALA A 141 -2.07 0.05 -13.97
CA ALA A 141 -3.50 -0.02 -13.65
C ALA A 141 -4.25 -0.83 -14.72
N LYS A 142 -5.50 -1.20 -14.43
CA LYS A 142 -6.35 -1.86 -15.43
C LYS A 142 -6.68 -0.95 -16.59
N THR A 143 -6.98 0.31 -16.31
CA THR A 143 -7.39 1.35 -17.27
C THR A 143 -6.76 2.69 -16.89
N LYS A 144 -6.76 3.63 -17.84
CA LYS A 144 -6.30 5.01 -17.63
C LYS A 144 -6.96 5.67 -16.41
N ASP A 145 -8.27 5.49 -16.26
CA ASP A 145 -9.06 6.17 -15.21
C ASP A 145 -8.73 5.70 -13.78
N LEU A 146 -7.93 4.63 -13.64
CA LEU A 146 -7.44 4.10 -12.37
C LEU A 146 -5.98 4.48 -12.07
N ILE A 147 -5.35 5.28 -12.93
CA ILE A 147 -4.03 5.84 -12.67
C ILE A 147 -4.18 6.97 -11.65
N ILE A 148 -3.42 6.89 -10.58
CA ILE A 148 -3.41 7.90 -9.51
C ILE A 148 -1.99 8.46 -9.32
N LEU A 149 -1.91 9.68 -8.81
CA LEU A 149 -0.65 10.36 -8.42
C LEU A 149 0.39 10.46 -9.55
N GLU A 150 -0.01 10.37 -10.83
CA GLU A 150 0.93 10.42 -11.95
C GLU A 150 1.70 11.75 -11.98
N ASP A 151 0.97 12.88 -11.89
CA ASP A 151 1.57 14.21 -11.97
C ASP A 151 2.56 14.48 -10.82
N ASP A 152 2.25 13.98 -9.62
CA ASP A 152 3.14 14.13 -8.48
C ASP A 152 4.35 13.20 -8.59
N MET A 153 4.15 11.97 -9.06
CA MET A 153 5.22 11.02 -9.29
C MET A 153 6.20 11.49 -10.37
N ARG A 154 5.70 12.13 -11.45
CA ARG A 154 6.53 12.70 -12.52
C ARG A 154 7.43 13.87 -12.06
N LYS A 155 7.09 14.52 -10.95
CA LYS A 155 7.94 15.58 -10.35
C LYS A 155 9.15 15.01 -9.63
N VAL A 156 9.09 13.74 -9.23
CA VAL A 156 10.10 13.13 -8.35
C VAL A 156 10.76 11.87 -8.93
N GLY A 157 10.29 11.36 -10.07
CA GLY A 157 10.85 10.16 -10.71
C GLY A 157 10.54 10.06 -12.20
N ASN A 158 11.22 9.15 -12.88
CA ASN A 158 11.02 8.86 -14.29
C ASN A 158 9.87 7.87 -14.49
N VAL A 159 8.69 8.35 -14.87
CA VAL A 159 7.46 7.55 -14.88
C VAL A 159 7.20 6.90 -16.24
N THR A 160 7.01 5.58 -16.21
CA THR A 160 6.45 4.77 -17.29
C THR A 160 5.06 4.28 -16.87
N ILE A 161 4.05 4.49 -17.71
CA ILE A 161 2.69 4.02 -17.46
C ILE A 161 2.43 2.73 -18.24
N ALA A 162 1.75 1.78 -17.59
CA ALA A 162 1.21 0.59 -18.24
C ALA A 162 -0.25 0.37 -17.86
N THR A 163 -1.11 0.08 -18.85
CA THR A 163 -2.50 -0.27 -18.61
C THR A 163 -2.83 -1.61 -19.25
N ASP A 164 -3.58 -2.47 -18.54
CA ASP A 164 -3.90 -3.82 -19.02
C ASP A 164 -4.66 -3.76 -20.36
N ASP A 165 -5.57 -2.81 -20.50
CA ASP A 165 -6.39 -2.61 -21.72
C ASP A 165 -5.69 -1.81 -22.83
N GLY A 166 -4.57 -1.14 -22.52
CA GLY A 166 -3.84 -0.27 -23.44
C GLY A 166 -4.47 1.10 -23.65
N SER A 167 -5.37 1.52 -22.75
CA SER A 167 -6.01 2.84 -22.82
C SER A 167 -5.06 4.00 -22.56
N TYR A 168 -3.90 3.72 -21.93
CA TYR A 168 -2.88 4.72 -21.69
C TYR A 168 -1.50 4.09 -21.45
N GLY A 169 -0.45 4.68 -22.03
CA GLY A 169 0.93 4.21 -21.90
C GLY A 169 1.17 2.89 -22.66
N LEU A 170 1.97 2.01 -22.08
CA LEU A 170 2.22 0.67 -22.60
C LEU A 170 0.98 -0.21 -22.36
N LYS A 171 0.64 -1.01 -23.36
CA LYS A 171 -0.41 -2.04 -23.19
C LYS A 171 0.19 -3.27 -22.53
N GLY A 172 -0.34 -3.66 -21.38
CA GLY A 172 0.09 -4.85 -20.66
C GLY A 172 0.22 -4.61 -19.16
N MET A 173 0.69 -5.62 -18.47
CA MET A 173 0.91 -5.62 -17.03
C MET A 173 2.28 -5.00 -16.67
N GLY A 174 2.54 -4.81 -15.37
CA GLY A 174 3.83 -4.33 -14.89
C GLY A 174 5.02 -5.19 -15.32
N THR A 175 4.83 -6.50 -15.46
CA THR A 175 5.84 -7.42 -15.98
C THR A 175 6.20 -7.14 -17.44
N ASP A 176 5.24 -6.72 -18.26
CA ASP A 176 5.48 -6.37 -19.65
C ASP A 176 6.26 -5.05 -19.74
N ALA A 177 5.92 -4.09 -18.89
CA ALA A 177 6.66 -2.84 -18.80
C ALA A 177 8.12 -3.05 -18.30
N ILE A 178 8.36 -3.97 -17.36
CA ILE A 178 9.73 -4.35 -16.94
C ILE A 178 10.50 -4.92 -18.13
N LYS A 179 9.89 -5.87 -18.88
CA LYS A 179 10.54 -6.45 -20.07
C LYS A 179 10.86 -5.40 -21.13
N GLU A 180 9.95 -4.44 -21.33
CA GLU A 180 10.18 -3.31 -22.24
C GLU A 180 11.41 -2.50 -21.81
N LEU A 181 11.48 -2.10 -20.54
CA LEU A 181 12.61 -1.31 -20.04
C LEU A 181 13.94 -2.09 -20.07
N VAL A 182 13.93 -3.35 -19.64
CA VAL A 182 15.16 -4.15 -19.51
C VAL A 182 15.60 -4.74 -20.84
N ASN A 183 14.71 -5.44 -21.57
CA ASN A 183 15.10 -6.20 -22.76
C ASN A 183 15.15 -5.33 -24.02
N ASN A 184 14.20 -4.39 -24.19
CA ASN A 184 14.11 -3.59 -25.41
C ASN A 184 14.88 -2.27 -25.30
N GLN A 185 14.84 -1.61 -24.13
CA GLN A 185 15.56 -0.35 -23.91
C GLN A 185 16.96 -0.54 -23.30
N GLY A 186 17.31 -1.76 -22.90
CA GLY A 186 18.63 -2.10 -22.35
C GLY A 186 18.91 -1.50 -20.96
N LYS A 187 17.89 -1.07 -20.24
CA LYS A 187 18.05 -0.56 -18.86
C LYS A 187 18.49 -1.66 -17.91
N LYS A 188 19.35 -1.30 -16.97
CA LYS A 188 19.82 -2.20 -15.91
C LYS A 188 19.43 -1.61 -14.56
N TYR A 189 18.98 -2.48 -13.66
CA TYR A 189 18.58 -2.10 -12.33
C TYR A 189 19.31 -2.95 -11.29
N ASP A 190 19.76 -2.29 -10.24
CA ASP A 190 20.43 -2.93 -9.09
C ASP A 190 19.41 -3.41 -8.06
N ARG A 191 18.19 -2.82 -8.09
CA ARG A 191 17.11 -3.12 -7.17
C ARG A 191 15.74 -2.83 -7.81
N CYS A 192 14.75 -3.65 -7.44
CA CYS A 192 13.35 -3.42 -7.76
C CYS A 192 12.54 -3.38 -6.46
N VAL A 193 11.61 -2.43 -6.35
CA VAL A 193 10.62 -2.33 -5.26
C VAL A 193 9.24 -2.47 -5.85
N VAL A 194 8.46 -3.43 -5.39
CA VAL A 194 7.14 -3.75 -5.95
C VAL A 194 6.07 -3.60 -4.90
N ILE A 195 5.09 -2.74 -5.15
CA ILE A 195 3.97 -2.51 -4.25
C ILE A 195 2.65 -2.54 -5.03
N GLY A 196 1.75 -3.42 -4.63
CA GLY A 196 0.46 -3.58 -5.28
C GLY A 196 -0.30 -4.84 -4.85
N PRO A 197 -1.21 -5.35 -5.67
CA PRO A 197 -1.89 -6.60 -5.40
C PRO A 197 -0.92 -7.77 -5.22
N MET A 198 -1.19 -8.66 -4.27
CA MET A 198 -0.30 -9.79 -3.93
C MET A 198 0.08 -10.64 -5.15
N ILE A 199 -0.86 -10.87 -6.05
CA ILE A 199 -0.63 -11.62 -7.29
C ILE A 199 0.33 -10.89 -8.23
N MET A 200 0.26 -9.55 -8.32
CA MET A 200 1.19 -8.74 -9.12
C MET A 200 2.60 -8.81 -8.53
N MET A 201 2.73 -8.67 -7.20
CA MET A 201 4.02 -8.80 -6.51
C MET A 201 4.65 -10.17 -6.75
N LYS A 202 3.86 -11.26 -6.69
CA LYS A 202 4.32 -12.62 -6.99
C LYS A 202 4.92 -12.72 -8.39
N PHE A 203 4.17 -12.34 -9.44
CA PHE A 203 4.65 -12.48 -10.81
C PHE A 203 5.81 -11.54 -11.13
N THR A 204 5.81 -10.34 -10.54
CA THR A 204 6.94 -9.43 -10.70
C THR A 204 8.20 -9.99 -10.02
N ALA A 205 8.09 -10.53 -8.80
CA ALA A 205 9.22 -11.17 -8.12
C ALA A 205 9.78 -12.39 -8.89
N LEU A 206 8.91 -13.18 -9.51
CA LEU A 206 9.36 -14.29 -10.37
C LEU A 206 10.15 -13.78 -11.59
N LEU A 207 9.63 -12.77 -12.29
CA LEU A 207 10.31 -12.18 -13.45
C LEU A 207 11.65 -11.53 -13.05
N THR A 208 11.67 -10.74 -11.99
CA THR A 208 12.91 -10.08 -11.55
C THR A 208 13.96 -11.06 -11.06
N LYS A 209 13.55 -12.22 -10.52
CA LYS A 209 14.45 -13.32 -10.19
C LYS A 209 15.11 -13.90 -11.43
N GLU A 210 14.37 -14.11 -12.53
CA GLU A 210 14.91 -14.55 -13.82
C GLU A 210 15.88 -13.52 -14.42
N LEU A 211 15.57 -12.22 -14.22
CA LEU A 211 16.42 -11.11 -14.68
C LEU A 211 17.63 -10.83 -13.78
N GLY A 212 17.74 -11.50 -12.62
CA GLY A 212 18.80 -11.29 -11.65
C GLY A 212 18.72 -9.96 -10.92
N ILE A 213 17.52 -9.34 -10.79
CA ILE A 213 17.31 -8.06 -10.12
C ILE A 213 16.81 -8.32 -8.70
N PRO A 214 17.58 -8.01 -7.64
CA PRO A 214 17.11 -8.08 -6.25
C PRO A 214 15.81 -7.30 -6.08
N THR A 215 14.83 -7.92 -5.42
CA THR A 215 13.47 -7.36 -5.37
C THR A 215 12.91 -7.33 -3.97
N ILE A 216 12.44 -6.16 -3.57
CA ILE A 216 11.69 -5.92 -2.34
C ILE A 216 10.21 -5.86 -2.70
N VAL A 217 9.37 -6.47 -1.86
CA VAL A 217 7.91 -6.36 -1.94
C VAL A 217 7.34 -5.81 -0.64
N SER A 218 6.40 -4.88 -0.72
CA SER A 218 5.68 -4.39 0.46
C SER A 218 4.37 -5.16 0.60
N LEU A 219 4.34 -6.07 1.57
CA LEU A 219 3.23 -6.99 1.77
C LEU A 219 2.06 -6.32 2.49
N ASN A 220 0.85 -6.69 2.10
CA ASN A 220 -0.42 -6.20 2.66
C ASN A 220 -1.28 -7.34 3.26
N PRO A 221 -0.75 -8.14 4.22
CA PRO A 221 -1.54 -9.15 4.89
C PRO A 221 -2.60 -8.51 5.80
N ILE A 222 -3.53 -9.33 6.29
CA ILE A 222 -4.47 -8.90 7.32
C ILE A 222 -3.69 -8.50 8.57
N MET A 223 -3.93 -7.29 9.07
CA MET A 223 -3.36 -6.77 10.30
C MET A 223 -4.49 -6.34 11.25
N VAL A 224 -4.33 -6.65 12.54
CA VAL A 224 -5.33 -6.31 13.58
C VAL A 224 -4.73 -5.35 14.60
N ASP A 225 -3.71 -5.77 15.36
CA ASP A 225 -3.13 -4.93 16.41
C ASP A 225 -1.98 -4.03 15.91
N GLY A 226 -1.19 -4.48 14.95
CA GLY A 226 -0.06 -3.73 14.37
C GLY A 226 1.22 -3.72 15.24
N THR A 227 1.28 -4.50 16.32
CA THR A 227 2.40 -4.50 17.27
C THR A 227 3.07 -5.87 17.44
N GLY A 228 2.72 -6.85 16.58
CA GLY A 228 3.30 -8.20 16.59
C GLY A 228 2.63 -9.18 17.54
N MET A 229 1.64 -8.76 18.34
CA MET A 229 1.06 -9.62 19.38
C MET A 229 0.07 -10.64 18.85
N CYS A 230 -0.82 -10.25 17.91
CA CYS A 230 -1.94 -11.10 17.49
C CYS A 230 -1.56 -12.16 16.45
N GLY A 231 -0.42 -12.02 15.76
CA GLY A 231 0.04 -12.95 14.73
C GLY A 231 -0.81 -13.01 13.45
N ALA A 232 -1.78 -12.10 13.28
CA ALA A 232 -2.65 -12.08 12.09
C ALA A 232 -1.85 -11.84 10.80
N CYS A 233 -0.85 -10.98 10.86
CA CYS A 233 -0.03 -10.55 9.73
C CYS A 233 1.20 -11.43 9.45
N ARG A 234 1.25 -12.65 9.99
CA ARG A 234 2.40 -13.54 9.76
C ARG A 234 2.52 -13.96 8.30
N VAL A 235 3.74 -13.96 7.81
CA VAL A 235 4.15 -14.35 6.47
C VAL A 235 5.36 -15.25 6.54
N ALA A 236 5.51 -16.19 5.61
CA ALA A 236 6.71 -17.00 5.47
C ALA A 236 7.67 -16.31 4.48
N VAL A 237 8.92 -16.10 4.93
CA VAL A 237 9.98 -15.48 4.15
C VAL A 237 11.23 -16.36 4.26
N GLY A 238 11.53 -17.13 3.21
CA GLY A 238 12.51 -18.22 3.30
C GLY A 238 12.07 -19.27 4.31
N ASP A 239 12.96 -19.61 5.21
CA ASP A 239 12.72 -20.61 6.28
C ASP A 239 12.15 -19.98 7.56
N GLU A 240 11.85 -18.68 7.56
CA GLU A 240 11.41 -17.95 8.75
C GLU A 240 9.95 -17.51 8.66
N ILE A 241 9.30 -17.45 9.81
CA ILE A 241 7.99 -16.78 9.96
C ILE A 241 8.25 -15.37 10.46
N LYS A 242 7.76 -14.38 9.71
CA LYS A 242 7.83 -12.95 10.04
C LYS A 242 6.45 -12.39 10.31
N PHE A 243 6.41 -11.27 11.03
CA PHE A 243 5.18 -10.50 11.27
C PHE A 243 5.27 -9.18 10.52
N ALA A 244 4.50 -9.03 9.44
CA ALA A 244 4.61 -7.86 8.56
C ALA A 244 4.41 -6.51 9.27
N CYS A 245 3.74 -6.48 10.41
CA CYS A 245 3.54 -5.25 11.16
C CYS A 245 4.74 -4.80 12.01
N VAL A 246 5.71 -5.67 12.29
CA VAL A 246 6.90 -5.35 13.11
C VAL A 246 8.22 -5.73 12.46
N ASP A 247 8.24 -6.75 11.57
CA ASP A 247 9.43 -7.16 10.82
C ASP A 247 9.45 -6.58 9.39
N GLY A 248 8.33 -6.01 8.94
CA GLY A 248 8.11 -5.46 7.61
C GLY A 248 7.40 -4.10 7.67
N PRO A 249 6.64 -3.74 6.64
CA PRO A 249 5.95 -4.58 5.65
C PRO A 249 6.81 -5.02 4.45
N GLU A 250 8.02 -4.51 4.31
CA GLU A 250 8.91 -4.79 3.20
C GLU A 250 9.76 -6.04 3.45
N PHE A 251 9.85 -6.92 2.45
CA PHE A 251 10.58 -8.18 2.50
C PHE A 251 11.23 -8.51 1.16
N ASP A 252 12.27 -9.37 1.21
CA ASP A 252 12.87 -9.97 0.00
C ASP A 252 11.81 -10.76 -0.78
N GLY A 253 11.36 -10.20 -1.91
CA GLY A 253 10.32 -10.77 -2.74
C GLY A 253 10.65 -12.15 -3.33
N HIS A 254 11.94 -12.49 -3.43
CA HIS A 254 12.39 -13.80 -3.92
C HIS A 254 12.30 -14.90 -2.85
N LYS A 255 12.03 -14.54 -1.60
CA LYS A 255 11.91 -15.47 -0.48
C LYS A 255 10.49 -15.58 0.08
N VAL A 256 9.59 -14.67 -0.29
CA VAL A 256 8.20 -14.67 0.19
C VAL A 256 7.43 -15.86 -0.36
N ASP A 257 6.75 -16.60 0.52
CA ASP A 257 5.71 -17.57 0.13
C ASP A 257 4.39 -16.85 -0.17
N PHE A 258 4.26 -16.40 -1.41
CA PHE A 258 3.06 -15.69 -1.88
C PHE A 258 1.81 -16.56 -1.86
N ASP A 259 1.92 -17.87 -2.07
CA ASP A 259 0.75 -18.76 -2.08
C ASP A 259 0.15 -18.88 -0.69
N GLN A 260 0.98 -19.02 0.33
CA GLN A 260 0.55 -18.98 1.71
C GLN A 260 -0.03 -17.61 2.07
N ALA A 261 0.62 -16.51 1.68
CA ALA A 261 0.17 -15.15 1.96
C ALA A 261 -1.20 -14.88 1.33
N MET A 262 -1.42 -15.23 0.05
CA MET A 262 -2.72 -15.11 -0.63
C MET A 262 -3.80 -15.97 0.03
N LYS A 263 -3.48 -17.20 0.43
CA LYS A 263 -4.42 -18.07 1.16
C LYS A 263 -4.85 -17.45 2.48
N ARG A 264 -3.93 -16.81 3.20
CA ARG A 264 -4.24 -16.13 4.46
C ARG A 264 -5.12 -14.89 4.28
N GLN A 265 -5.01 -14.16 3.18
CA GLN A 265 -5.91 -13.05 2.87
C GLN A 265 -7.39 -13.47 2.69
N GLN A 266 -7.66 -14.76 2.56
CA GLN A 266 -9.03 -15.27 2.43
C GLN A 266 -9.71 -15.58 3.78
N MET A 267 -8.99 -15.49 4.92
CA MET A 267 -9.47 -16.00 6.22
C MET A 267 -10.80 -15.40 6.69
N TYR A 268 -11.09 -14.15 6.37
CA TYR A 268 -12.29 -13.43 6.86
C TYR A 268 -13.28 -13.07 5.74
N LYS A 269 -13.19 -13.71 4.56
CA LYS A 269 -14.09 -13.41 3.43
C LYS A 269 -15.57 -13.58 3.75
N THR A 270 -15.91 -14.54 4.57
CA THR A 270 -17.30 -14.78 4.98
C THR A 270 -17.81 -13.63 5.85
N GLU A 271 -17.02 -13.19 6.81
CA GLU A 271 -17.32 -12.09 7.71
C GLU A 271 -17.39 -10.76 6.95
N GLU A 272 -16.46 -10.53 6.04
CA GLU A 272 -16.46 -9.36 5.14
C GLU A 272 -17.70 -9.33 4.27
N GLY A 273 -18.10 -10.49 3.70
CA GLY A 273 -19.32 -10.61 2.91
C GLY A 273 -20.58 -10.29 3.73
N ARG A 274 -20.67 -10.78 4.96
CA ARG A 274 -21.78 -10.47 5.89
C ARG A 274 -21.82 -8.98 6.25
N ALA A 275 -20.64 -8.36 6.51
CA ALA A 275 -20.55 -6.94 6.82
C ALA A 275 -21.00 -6.08 5.63
N MET A 276 -20.66 -6.49 4.39
CA MET A 276 -21.11 -5.81 3.18
C MET A 276 -22.63 -5.93 2.97
N LEU A 277 -23.22 -7.10 3.20
CA LEU A 277 -24.68 -7.29 3.12
C LEU A 277 -25.39 -6.42 4.15
N LYS A 278 -24.92 -6.41 5.41
CA LYS A 278 -25.48 -5.56 6.45
C LYS A 278 -25.39 -4.07 6.11
N LEU A 279 -24.34 -3.62 5.44
CA LEU A 279 -24.19 -2.23 5.00
C LEU A 279 -25.19 -1.87 3.91
N LYS A 280 -25.47 -2.79 2.98
CA LYS A 280 -26.39 -2.56 1.84
C LYS A 280 -27.87 -2.67 2.21
N GLU A 281 -28.22 -3.63 3.04
CA GLU A 281 -29.62 -4.01 3.32
C GLU A 281 -30.10 -3.50 4.69
N GLY A 282 -29.21 -2.92 5.49
CA GLY A 282 -29.47 -2.61 6.89
C GLY A 282 -29.42 -3.85 7.78
N ASP A 283 -29.67 -3.65 9.08
CA ASP A 283 -29.72 -4.74 10.05
C ASP A 283 -31.08 -5.46 9.95
N THR A 284 -31.18 -6.42 9.04
CA THR A 284 -32.42 -7.19 8.79
C THR A 284 -32.74 -8.18 9.90
N HIS A 285 -31.89 -8.32 10.93
CA HIS A 285 -32.16 -9.16 12.09
C HIS A 285 -33.08 -8.44 13.11
N HIS A 286 -34.30 -8.15 12.73
CA HIS A 286 -35.43 -8.12 13.65
C HIS A 286 -35.97 -9.53 13.83
N GLY A 287 -35.11 -10.47 14.16
CA GLY A 287 -35.48 -11.80 14.59
C GLY A 287 -35.95 -11.74 16.04
N GLY A 288 -37.09 -11.20 16.26
CA GLY A 288 -37.84 -11.47 17.48
C GLY A 288 -38.20 -12.93 17.52
N CYS A 289 -37.46 -13.75 18.23
CA CYS A 289 -37.98 -15.02 18.73
C CYS A 289 -38.97 -14.65 19.84
N GLY A 290 -40.14 -14.24 19.39
CA GLY A 290 -41.30 -14.12 20.23
C GLY A 290 -41.93 -15.47 20.39
N GLN A 291 -42.10 -15.89 21.65
CA GLN A 291 -43.00 -16.95 22.10
C GLN A 291 -42.55 -18.39 21.83
N CYS A 292 -41.81 -18.92 22.80
CA CYS A 292 -42.12 -20.25 23.30
C CYS A 292 -42.75 -20.07 24.70
N SER A 293 -44.08 -20.18 24.73
CA SER A 293 -44.87 -20.45 25.94
C SER A 293 -44.69 -21.92 26.33
#